data_fa017ccded51a67e7cfd09fb55388241
#
_entry.id   fa017ccded51a67e7cfd09fb55388241
#
_cell.length_a   1.000
_cell.length_b   1.000
_cell.length_c   1.000
_cell.angle_alpha   90.00
_cell.angle_beta   90.00
_cell.angle_gamma   90.00
#
_symmetry.space_group_name_H-M   'P 1'
#
loop_
_entity.id
_entity.type
_entity.pdbx_description
1 polymer ?
#
loop_
_entity_poly.entity_id
_entity_poly.type
_entity_poly.pdbx_seq_one_letter_code
_entity_poly.pdbx_strand_id
1 'polypeptide(L)'
;MWESHKNDYVNIAKDYCPVLLSGVIRVIVREIQRADHGGAFMFIPSSVQRNDLFRDKRWYSENRLELSQAIHRTLALNSIYRLALKGTWMYPKGVLPTAPDDFPYWVERIVYPQLTNSCIYLTKQCQRIAHLANADGAVVLNTSFGLEAFSAKLNSDIPTLPADLASFLGSKGNRHNSMANAISALPGSIGVVVSQDGSAVCFHRLSEGDIEFIDLTL
;
A
#
# COMPACT_ATOMS: atom_id res chain seq x y z
N MET A 1 -10.23 -13.78 30.06
CA MET A 1 -10.29 -12.30 29.89
C MET A 1 -9.43 -11.79 28.71
N TRP A 2 -8.18 -12.20 28.57
CA TRP A 2 -7.33 -11.83 27.40
C TRP A 2 -7.86 -12.36 26.05
N GLU A 3 -8.43 -13.55 25.99
CA GLU A 3 -8.93 -14.16 24.73
C GLU A 3 -10.14 -13.44 24.15
N SER A 4 -11.05 -12.88 24.98
CA SER A 4 -12.20 -12.11 24.49
C SER A 4 -11.77 -10.83 23.77
N HIS A 5 -10.75 -10.12 24.27
CA HIS A 5 -10.24 -8.88 23.67
C HIS A 5 -9.36 -9.11 22.44
N LYS A 6 -8.77 -10.30 22.32
CA LYS A 6 -8.00 -10.68 21.12
C LYS A 6 -8.90 -10.70 19.88
N ASN A 7 -10.14 -11.19 20.00
CA ASN A 7 -11.09 -11.20 18.91
C ASN A 7 -11.53 -9.78 18.51
N ASP A 8 -11.76 -8.90 19.48
CA ASP A 8 -12.12 -7.50 19.20
C ASP A 8 -10.99 -6.76 18.50
N TYR A 9 -9.73 -6.95 18.93
CA TYR A 9 -8.55 -6.39 18.26
C TYR A 9 -8.44 -6.88 16.81
N VAL A 10 -8.56 -8.18 16.59
CA VAL A 10 -8.48 -8.79 15.25
C VAL A 10 -9.59 -8.26 14.34
N ASN A 11 -10.82 -8.13 14.84
CA ASN A 11 -11.94 -7.61 14.07
C ASN A 11 -11.73 -6.14 13.70
N ILE A 12 -11.33 -5.29 14.66
CA ILE A 12 -11.02 -3.88 14.38
C ILE A 12 -9.88 -3.77 13.36
N ALA A 13 -8.83 -4.58 13.49
CA ALA A 13 -7.72 -4.57 12.55
C ALA A 13 -8.17 -4.99 11.13
N LYS A 14 -9.03 -6.01 11.01
CA LYS A 14 -9.60 -6.46 9.73
C LYS A 14 -10.45 -5.38 9.07
N ASP A 15 -11.30 -4.70 9.83
CA ASP A 15 -12.19 -3.67 9.31
C ASP A 15 -11.42 -2.41 8.87
N TYR A 16 -10.35 -2.09 9.58
CA TYR A 16 -9.58 -0.87 9.31
C TYR A 16 -8.46 -1.07 8.29
N CYS A 17 -7.96 -2.29 8.12
CA CYS A 17 -6.86 -2.59 7.20
C CYS A 17 -7.15 -2.14 5.76
N PRO A 18 -8.29 -2.44 5.12
CA PRO A 18 -8.60 -1.99 3.77
C PRO A 18 -8.63 -0.46 3.65
N VAL A 19 -9.16 0.24 4.66
CA VAL A 19 -9.22 1.71 4.70
C VAL A 19 -7.81 2.30 4.77
N LEU A 20 -6.96 1.75 5.64
CA LEU A 20 -5.57 2.19 5.76
C LEU A 20 -4.80 1.96 4.47
N LEU A 21 -4.92 0.78 3.86
CA LEU A 21 -4.23 0.43 2.62
C LEU A 21 -4.67 1.29 1.44
N SER A 22 -5.98 1.53 1.32
CA SER A 22 -6.54 2.48 0.35
C SER A 22 -5.96 3.89 0.57
N GLY A 23 -5.85 4.33 1.83
CA GLY A 23 -5.22 5.59 2.21
C GLY A 23 -3.75 5.67 1.80
N VAL A 24 -2.98 4.61 2.02
CA VAL A 24 -1.56 4.51 1.60
C VAL A 24 -1.43 4.67 0.08
N ILE A 25 -2.22 3.93 -0.70
CA ILE A 25 -2.21 4.01 -2.17
C ILE A 25 -2.55 5.44 -2.62
N ARG A 26 -3.60 6.04 -2.06
CA ARG A 26 -4.00 7.42 -2.38
C ARG A 26 -2.90 8.45 -2.09
N VAL A 27 -2.20 8.30 -0.97
CA VAL A 27 -1.08 9.20 -0.64
C VAL A 27 0.04 9.05 -1.66
N ILE A 28 0.43 7.83 -2.03
CA ILE A 28 1.46 7.58 -3.03
C ILE A 28 1.06 8.20 -4.37
N VAL A 29 -0.16 7.96 -4.86
CA VAL A 29 -0.67 8.51 -6.12
C VAL A 29 -0.65 10.04 -6.11
N ARG A 30 -1.15 10.69 -5.05
CA ARG A 30 -1.15 12.15 -4.93
C ARG A 30 0.25 12.75 -4.92
N GLU A 31 1.20 12.11 -4.27
CA GLU A 31 2.58 12.59 -4.25
C GLU A 31 3.25 12.42 -5.63
N ILE A 32 2.94 11.35 -6.38
CA ILE A 32 3.38 11.21 -7.78
C ILE A 32 2.76 12.30 -8.65
N GLN A 33 1.45 12.57 -8.51
CA GLN A 33 0.75 13.63 -9.26
C GLN A 33 1.37 15.00 -9.02
N ARG A 34 1.74 15.32 -7.77
CA ARG A 34 2.38 16.60 -7.41
C ARG A 34 3.76 16.81 -8.03
N ALA A 35 4.41 15.74 -8.42
CA ALA A 35 5.74 15.82 -9.01
C ALA A 35 5.74 16.12 -10.52
N ASP A 36 4.58 16.19 -11.17
CA ASP A 36 4.36 16.53 -12.59
C ASP A 36 5.14 15.65 -13.59
N HIS A 37 5.66 14.50 -13.17
CA HIS A 37 6.45 13.59 -14.02
C HIS A 37 5.73 12.27 -14.33
N GLY A 38 4.61 12.04 -13.67
CA GLY A 38 3.98 10.74 -13.67
C GLY A 38 4.87 9.67 -13.03
N GLY A 39 4.34 8.49 -12.81
CA GLY A 39 5.08 7.39 -12.18
C GLY A 39 4.32 6.08 -12.23
N ALA A 40 4.98 5.01 -11.80
CA ALA A 40 4.35 3.70 -11.75
C ALA A 40 4.83 2.91 -10.53
N PHE A 41 3.91 2.17 -9.93
CA PHE A 41 4.24 1.19 -8.89
C PHE A 41 3.32 -0.02 -9.00
N MET A 42 3.81 -1.16 -8.52
CA MET A 42 3.04 -2.40 -8.52
C MET A 42 3.24 -3.21 -7.25
N PHE A 43 2.24 -4.00 -6.93
CA PHE A 43 2.28 -5.00 -5.88
C PHE A 43 2.31 -6.38 -6.52
N ILE A 44 3.26 -7.21 -6.12
CA ILE A 44 3.40 -8.58 -6.60
C ILE A 44 3.24 -9.57 -5.45
N PRO A 45 2.65 -10.75 -5.69
CA PRO A 45 2.64 -11.83 -4.71
C PRO A 45 4.06 -12.26 -4.34
N SER A 46 4.26 -12.60 -3.07
CA SER A 46 5.57 -13.04 -2.57
C SER A 46 6.08 -14.35 -3.20
N SER A 47 5.17 -15.12 -3.81
CA SER A 47 5.47 -16.40 -4.49
C SER A 47 6.04 -16.23 -5.90
N VAL A 48 6.03 -15.01 -6.45
CA VAL A 48 6.46 -14.78 -7.83
C VAL A 48 7.98 -14.87 -7.96
N GLN A 49 8.46 -15.72 -8.86
CA GLN A 49 9.87 -15.74 -9.25
C GLN A 49 10.21 -14.50 -10.09
N ARG A 50 11.10 -13.69 -9.57
CA ARG A 50 11.31 -12.27 -9.93
C ARG A 50 12.11 -12.06 -11.22
N ASN A 51 12.81 -13.09 -11.72
CA ASN A 51 13.85 -12.88 -12.74
C ASN A 51 13.31 -12.66 -14.15
N ASP A 52 12.11 -13.17 -14.45
CA ASP A 52 11.58 -13.17 -15.83
C ASP A 52 10.73 -11.93 -16.15
N LEU A 53 10.37 -11.13 -15.14
CA LEU A 53 9.44 -10.01 -15.29
C LEU A 53 10.10 -8.68 -15.59
N PHE A 54 11.38 -8.57 -15.28
CA PHE A 54 12.08 -7.30 -15.37
C PHE A 54 13.32 -7.43 -16.25
N ARG A 55 13.39 -6.61 -17.30
CA ARG A 55 14.58 -6.53 -18.18
C ARG A 55 15.76 -5.89 -17.47
N ASP A 56 15.48 -4.88 -16.64
CA ASP A 56 16.48 -4.12 -15.90
C ASP A 56 15.89 -3.69 -14.56
N LYS A 57 16.65 -3.83 -13.48
CA LYS A 57 16.16 -3.59 -12.13
C LYS A 57 17.28 -3.20 -11.19
N ARG A 58 16.97 -2.27 -10.31
CA ARG A 58 17.80 -1.98 -9.14
C ARG A 58 17.14 -2.61 -7.92
N TRP A 59 17.74 -3.68 -7.41
CA TRP A 59 17.25 -4.34 -6.22
C TRP A 59 17.60 -3.52 -4.98
N TYR A 60 16.63 -3.39 -4.10
CA TYR A 60 16.86 -2.80 -2.80
C TYR A 60 17.14 -3.92 -1.81
N SER A 61 18.40 -4.02 -1.31
CA SER A 61 18.80 -5.11 -0.40
C SER A 61 18.66 -4.75 1.08
N GLU A 62 18.57 -3.46 1.40
CA GLU A 62 18.54 -2.96 2.78
C GLU A 62 17.24 -2.20 3.07
N ASN A 63 16.64 -2.42 4.24
CA ASN A 63 15.40 -1.77 4.71
C ASN A 63 14.11 -2.08 3.92
N ARG A 64 13.93 -3.31 3.48
CA ARG A 64 12.71 -3.79 2.80
C ARG A 64 11.41 -3.56 3.58
N LEU A 65 11.51 -3.25 4.86
CA LEU A 65 10.39 -3.31 5.79
C LEU A 65 9.88 -1.96 6.29
N GLU A 66 10.47 -0.83 5.90
CA GLU A 66 10.10 0.47 6.49
C GLU A 66 8.64 0.84 6.26
N LEU A 67 8.13 0.73 5.02
CA LEU A 67 6.72 0.99 4.73
C LEU A 67 5.81 -0.03 5.41
N SER A 68 6.16 -1.32 5.32
CA SER A 68 5.45 -2.41 5.99
C SER A 68 5.38 -2.19 7.50
N GLN A 69 6.50 -1.88 8.14
CA GLN A 69 6.55 -1.59 9.58
C GLN A 69 5.73 -0.36 9.96
N ALA A 70 5.77 0.70 9.13
CA ALA A 70 4.96 1.89 9.35
C ALA A 70 3.46 1.58 9.29
N ILE A 71 3.02 0.77 8.33
CA ILE A 71 1.64 0.31 8.18
C ILE A 71 1.23 -0.51 9.41
N HIS A 72 2.00 -1.53 9.78
CA HIS A 72 1.68 -2.39 10.92
C HIS A 72 1.63 -1.61 12.23
N ARG A 73 2.58 -0.70 12.46
CA ARG A 73 2.61 0.16 13.64
C ARG A 73 1.38 1.07 13.70
N THR A 74 1.03 1.70 12.57
CA THR A 74 -0.13 2.60 12.50
C THR A 74 -1.43 1.82 12.71
N LEU A 75 -1.56 0.63 12.11
CA LEU A 75 -2.71 -0.25 12.31
C LEU A 75 -2.85 -0.67 13.78
N ALA A 76 -1.77 -1.10 14.42
CA ALA A 76 -1.77 -1.49 15.82
C ALA A 76 -2.19 -0.35 16.75
N LEU A 77 -1.58 0.83 16.60
CA LEU A 77 -1.90 2.02 17.39
C LEU A 77 -3.33 2.50 17.18
N ASN A 78 -3.83 2.48 15.95
CA ASN A 78 -5.22 2.83 15.67
C ASN A 78 -6.21 1.83 16.27
N SER A 79 -5.89 0.54 16.24
CA SER A 79 -6.71 -0.49 16.87
C SER A 79 -6.77 -0.30 18.39
N ILE A 80 -5.64 -0.02 19.04
CA ILE A 80 -5.56 0.32 20.47
C ILE A 80 -6.41 1.57 20.78
N TYR A 81 -6.25 2.63 19.99
CA TYR A 81 -7.00 3.87 20.15
C TYR A 81 -8.52 3.64 20.07
N ARG A 82 -8.98 2.87 19.07
CA ARG A 82 -10.40 2.55 18.89
C ARG A 82 -10.97 1.65 19.99
N LEU A 83 -10.21 0.66 20.43
CA LEU A 83 -10.61 -0.18 21.58
C LEU A 83 -10.73 0.67 22.85
N ALA A 84 -9.80 1.58 23.06
CA ALA A 84 -9.83 2.50 24.15
C ALA A 84 -11.08 3.39 24.13
N LEU A 85 -11.42 3.99 22.98
CA LEU A 85 -12.63 4.81 22.82
C LEU A 85 -13.94 4.03 23.03
N LYS A 86 -13.96 2.71 22.70
CA LYS A 86 -15.13 1.86 22.95
C LYS A 86 -15.28 1.44 24.41
N GLY A 87 -14.36 1.82 25.30
CA GLY A 87 -14.35 1.40 26.69
C GLY A 87 -14.08 -0.09 26.91
N THR A 88 -13.70 -0.82 25.85
CA THR A 88 -13.43 -2.26 25.90
C THR A 88 -11.99 -2.60 26.29
N TRP A 89 -11.14 -1.60 26.37
CA TRP A 89 -9.75 -1.79 26.76
C TRP A 89 -9.64 -1.91 28.29
N MET A 90 -9.32 -3.11 28.75
CA MET A 90 -8.92 -3.32 30.15
C MET A 90 -7.40 -3.38 30.24
N TYR A 91 -6.85 -2.55 31.11
CA TYR A 91 -5.43 -2.47 31.38
C TYR A 91 -4.82 -3.82 31.80
N PRO A 92 -3.61 -4.14 31.37
CA PRO A 92 -2.83 -5.15 32.07
C PRO A 92 -2.66 -4.71 33.53
N LYS A 93 -3.09 -5.54 34.47
CA LYS A 93 -2.97 -5.27 35.90
C LYS A 93 -1.52 -4.89 36.22
N GLY A 94 -1.30 -3.68 36.72
CA GLY A 94 -0.02 -3.21 37.24
C GLY A 94 0.72 -2.17 36.40
N VAL A 95 0.18 -1.71 35.25
CA VAL A 95 0.91 -0.80 34.35
C VAL A 95 0.32 0.60 34.27
N LEU A 96 -0.88 0.87 34.82
CA LEU A 96 -1.55 2.16 34.63
C LEU A 96 -2.37 2.65 35.84
N PRO A 97 -2.75 3.95 35.83
CA PRO A 97 -3.26 4.68 36.99
C PRO A 97 -4.52 4.04 37.59
N THR A 98 -4.68 4.29 38.87
CA THR A 98 -5.63 3.63 39.76
C THR A 98 -7.06 4.13 39.68
N ALA A 99 -7.39 5.06 38.72
CA ALA A 99 -8.72 5.64 38.61
C ALA A 99 -9.34 5.46 37.22
N PRO A 100 -10.64 5.09 37.15
CA PRO A 100 -11.39 4.99 35.89
C PRO A 100 -11.47 6.33 35.14
N ASP A 101 -11.39 7.44 35.84
CA ASP A 101 -11.48 8.81 35.30
C ASP A 101 -10.21 9.23 34.52
N ASP A 102 -9.08 8.52 34.69
CA ASP A 102 -7.83 8.80 33.98
C ASP A 102 -7.76 8.17 32.57
N PHE A 103 -8.76 7.40 32.20
CA PHE A 103 -8.79 6.70 30.90
C PHE A 103 -8.73 7.66 29.69
N PRO A 104 -9.55 8.72 29.62
CA PRO A 104 -9.46 9.71 28.54
C PRO A 104 -8.08 10.37 28.49
N TYR A 105 -7.51 10.67 29.66
CA TYR A 105 -6.20 11.31 29.79
C TYR A 105 -5.06 10.45 29.22
N TRP A 106 -5.05 9.14 29.50
CA TRP A 106 -4.04 8.25 28.95
C TRP A 106 -4.14 8.10 27.42
N VAL A 107 -5.35 7.97 26.90
CA VAL A 107 -5.58 7.89 25.46
C VAL A 107 -5.08 9.15 24.76
N GLU A 108 -5.42 10.32 25.29
CA GLU A 108 -5.03 11.60 24.71
C GLU A 108 -3.53 11.89 24.87
N ARG A 109 -2.95 11.53 26.00
CA ARG A 109 -1.56 11.89 26.32
C ARG A 109 -0.53 10.90 25.84
N ILE A 110 -0.88 9.63 25.67
CA ILE A 110 0.06 8.58 25.31
C ILE A 110 -0.28 7.98 23.95
N VAL A 111 -1.51 7.46 23.78
CA VAL A 111 -1.86 6.73 22.54
C VAL A 111 -1.99 7.66 21.36
N TYR A 112 -2.73 8.75 21.49
CA TYR A 112 -2.97 9.69 20.41
C TYR A 112 -1.70 10.33 19.83
N PRO A 113 -0.75 10.84 20.63
CA PRO A 113 0.52 11.34 20.09
C PRO A 113 1.34 10.26 19.39
N GLN A 114 1.35 9.02 19.88
CA GLN A 114 2.03 7.91 19.22
C GLN A 114 1.38 7.55 17.88
N LEU A 115 0.05 7.54 17.82
CA LEU A 115 -0.69 7.32 16.58
C LEU A 115 -0.40 8.45 15.57
N THR A 116 -0.45 9.71 16.01
CA THR A 116 -0.13 10.87 15.17
C THR A 116 1.30 10.78 14.60
N ASN A 117 2.28 10.49 15.44
CA ASN A 117 3.66 10.31 15.00
C ASN A 117 3.81 9.14 14.02
N SER A 118 3.08 8.04 14.24
CA SER A 118 3.06 6.89 13.33
C SER A 118 2.44 7.24 11.99
N CYS A 119 1.36 8.02 11.95
CA CYS A 119 0.76 8.51 10.71
C CYS A 119 1.71 9.43 9.93
N ILE A 120 2.40 10.34 10.62
CA ILE A 120 3.42 11.21 10.00
C ILE A 120 4.55 10.36 9.41
N TYR A 121 5.04 9.37 10.14
CA TYR A 121 6.08 8.47 9.65
C TYR A 121 5.61 7.66 8.43
N LEU A 122 4.39 7.11 8.48
CA LEU A 122 3.79 6.40 7.36
C LEU A 122 3.69 7.29 6.11
N THR A 123 3.23 8.53 6.27
CA THR A 123 3.17 9.51 5.16
C THR A 123 4.55 9.74 4.54
N LYS A 124 5.60 9.89 5.35
CA LYS A 124 6.98 10.02 4.86
C LYS A 124 7.44 8.80 4.08
N GLN A 125 7.06 7.58 4.49
CA GLN A 125 7.37 6.37 3.74
C GLN A 125 6.63 6.32 2.40
N CYS A 126 5.35 6.73 2.35
CA CYS A 126 4.60 6.86 1.10
C CYS A 126 5.26 7.87 0.14
N GLN A 127 5.72 9.02 0.64
CA GLN A 127 6.44 10.02 -0.14
C GLN A 127 7.74 9.45 -0.72
N ARG A 128 8.50 8.67 0.04
CA ARG A 128 9.71 7.99 -0.46
C ARG A 128 9.38 7.04 -1.63
N ILE A 129 8.32 6.24 -1.50
CA ILE A 129 7.87 5.37 -2.60
C ILE A 129 7.47 6.18 -3.81
N ALA A 130 6.73 7.28 -3.64
CA ALA A 130 6.35 8.18 -4.73
C ALA A 130 7.58 8.77 -5.44
N HIS A 131 8.58 9.22 -4.69
CA HIS A 131 9.84 9.71 -5.28
C HIS A 131 10.59 8.64 -6.08
N LEU A 132 10.60 7.40 -5.61
CA LEU A 132 11.17 6.29 -6.37
C LEU A 132 10.37 5.98 -7.64
N ALA A 133 9.03 6.12 -7.59
CA ALA A 133 8.14 5.88 -8.73
C ALA A 133 8.25 6.95 -9.81
N ASN A 134 8.76 8.15 -9.49
CA ASN A 134 9.04 9.22 -10.46
C ASN A 134 10.29 8.95 -11.31
N ALA A 135 11.15 8.01 -10.89
CA ALA A 135 12.24 7.55 -11.72
C ALA A 135 11.74 6.76 -12.94
N ASP A 136 12.59 6.64 -13.97
CA ASP A 136 12.25 5.79 -15.10
C ASP A 136 12.09 4.33 -14.65
N GLY A 137 10.98 3.69 -15.08
CA GLY A 137 10.58 2.36 -14.64
C GLY A 137 9.50 2.38 -13.55
N ALA A 138 9.30 1.24 -12.92
CA ALA A 138 8.30 1.05 -11.87
C ALA A 138 8.95 0.77 -10.51
N VAL A 139 8.25 1.12 -9.44
CA VAL A 139 8.51 0.62 -8.08
C VAL A 139 7.75 -0.68 -7.89
N VAL A 140 8.44 -1.69 -7.39
CA VAL A 140 7.86 -3.01 -7.11
C VAL A 140 7.82 -3.24 -5.62
N LEU A 141 6.63 -3.50 -5.12
CA LEU A 141 6.33 -3.82 -3.73
C LEU A 141 5.80 -5.25 -3.65
N ASN A 142 6.05 -5.94 -2.56
CA ASN A 142 5.36 -7.21 -2.28
C ASN A 142 4.00 -6.97 -1.59
N THR A 143 3.20 -8.02 -1.43
CA THR A 143 1.90 -7.96 -0.76
C THR A 143 1.96 -7.53 0.71
N SER A 144 3.14 -7.55 1.32
CA SER A 144 3.38 -7.01 2.68
C SER A 144 3.90 -5.58 2.66
N PHE A 145 3.83 -4.88 1.52
CA PHE A 145 4.35 -3.52 1.32
C PHE A 145 5.88 -3.38 1.50
N GLY A 146 6.61 -4.48 1.42
CA GLY A 146 8.07 -4.45 1.36
C GLY A 146 8.54 -4.00 -0.01
N LEU A 147 9.50 -3.07 -0.07
CA LEU A 147 10.13 -2.65 -1.32
C LEU A 147 11.00 -3.79 -1.87
N GLU A 148 10.72 -4.22 -3.09
CA GLU A 148 11.43 -5.30 -3.78
C GLU A 148 12.40 -4.78 -4.84
N ALA A 149 11.96 -3.79 -5.62
CA ALA A 149 12.77 -3.15 -6.65
C ALA A 149 12.28 -1.74 -6.94
N PHE A 150 13.13 -0.92 -7.54
CA PHE A 150 12.76 0.37 -8.14
C PHE A 150 13.45 0.54 -9.48
N SER A 151 12.99 1.51 -10.28
CA SER A 151 13.44 1.70 -11.66
C SER A 151 13.35 0.40 -12.48
N ALA A 152 12.35 -0.44 -12.17
CA ALA A 152 12.17 -1.71 -12.83
C ALA A 152 11.57 -1.49 -14.23
N LYS A 153 12.27 -1.93 -15.26
CA LYS A 153 11.76 -1.96 -16.64
C LYS A 153 10.97 -3.24 -16.85
N LEU A 154 9.66 -3.07 -16.92
CA LEU A 154 8.74 -4.19 -17.09
C LEU A 154 8.93 -4.82 -18.49
N ASN A 155 8.89 -6.14 -18.56
CA ASN A 155 8.98 -6.84 -19.83
C ASN A 155 7.67 -6.65 -20.63
N SER A 156 7.78 -6.21 -21.88
CA SER A 156 6.63 -5.96 -22.76
C SER A 156 6.27 -7.16 -23.66
N ASP A 157 7.06 -8.23 -23.64
CA ASP A 157 6.88 -9.38 -24.53
C ASP A 157 5.86 -10.38 -23.94
N ILE A 158 4.63 -9.94 -23.73
CA ILE A 158 3.63 -10.71 -23.01
C ILE A 158 2.29 -10.79 -23.75
N PRO A 159 1.45 -11.79 -23.42
CA PRO A 159 0.40 -12.29 -24.26
C PRO A 159 -0.70 -11.29 -24.61
N THR A 160 -1.49 -11.67 -25.59
CA THR A 160 -2.65 -10.94 -26.11
C THR A 160 -3.54 -10.44 -24.96
N LEU A 161 -3.61 -9.12 -24.81
CA LEU A 161 -4.52 -8.47 -23.84
C LEU A 161 -5.98 -8.61 -24.31
N PRO A 162 -6.96 -8.62 -23.40
CA PRO A 162 -8.38 -8.53 -23.73
C PRO A 162 -8.67 -7.34 -24.64
N ALA A 163 -9.63 -7.49 -25.56
CA ALA A 163 -9.88 -6.51 -26.61
C ALA A 163 -10.31 -5.13 -26.07
N ASP A 164 -11.07 -5.09 -25.01
CA ASP A 164 -11.49 -3.87 -24.31
C ASP A 164 -10.29 -3.13 -23.68
N LEU A 165 -9.40 -3.87 -23.02
CA LEU A 165 -8.16 -3.33 -22.45
C LEU A 165 -7.20 -2.87 -23.56
N ALA A 166 -7.06 -3.63 -24.64
CA ALA A 166 -6.24 -3.23 -25.78
C ALA A 166 -6.76 -1.93 -26.42
N SER A 167 -8.09 -1.80 -26.55
CA SER A 167 -8.74 -0.58 -27.04
C SER A 167 -8.48 0.61 -26.10
N PHE A 168 -8.63 0.43 -24.78
CA PHE A 168 -8.32 1.46 -23.79
C PHE A 168 -6.86 1.90 -23.88
N LEU A 169 -5.95 0.95 -23.99
CA LEU A 169 -4.50 1.21 -24.04
C LEU A 169 -4.03 1.86 -25.34
N GLY A 170 -4.80 1.74 -26.43
CA GLY A 170 -4.46 2.32 -27.72
C GLY A 170 -4.26 3.85 -27.71
N SER A 171 -4.87 4.54 -26.74
CA SER A 171 -4.70 5.99 -26.49
C SER A 171 -3.70 6.32 -25.40
N LYS A 172 -3.12 5.32 -24.73
CA LYS A 172 -2.24 5.50 -23.58
C LYS A 172 -0.77 5.32 -23.92
N GLY A 173 0.11 5.91 -23.10
CA GLY A 173 1.56 5.83 -23.29
C GLY A 173 2.16 4.49 -22.89
N ASN A 174 3.46 4.34 -23.18
CA ASN A 174 4.23 3.10 -22.95
C ASN A 174 4.18 2.57 -21.51
N ARG A 175 4.10 3.45 -20.51
CA ARG A 175 3.99 3.02 -19.10
C ARG A 175 2.72 2.21 -18.82
N HIS A 176 1.58 2.65 -19.37
CA HIS A 176 0.32 1.93 -19.22
C HIS A 176 0.38 0.57 -19.89
N ASN A 177 0.89 0.52 -21.14
CA ASN A 177 1.03 -0.71 -21.88
C ASN A 177 1.95 -1.71 -21.16
N SER A 178 3.13 -1.26 -20.70
CA SER A 178 4.07 -2.11 -19.97
C SER A 178 3.50 -2.62 -18.65
N MET A 179 2.75 -1.76 -17.90
CA MET A 179 2.12 -2.16 -16.67
C MET A 179 1.00 -3.17 -16.91
N ALA A 180 0.10 -2.92 -17.86
CA ALA A 180 -0.97 -3.84 -18.19
C ALA A 180 -0.43 -5.21 -18.61
N ASN A 181 0.60 -5.26 -19.44
CA ASN A 181 1.28 -6.49 -19.82
C ASN A 181 1.87 -7.22 -18.60
N ALA A 182 2.58 -6.51 -17.72
CA ALA A 182 3.15 -7.11 -16.52
C ALA A 182 2.07 -7.68 -15.59
N ILE A 183 0.98 -6.95 -15.36
CA ILE A 183 -0.14 -7.40 -14.53
C ILE A 183 -0.86 -8.58 -15.16
N SER A 184 -1.02 -8.61 -16.51
CA SER A 184 -1.64 -9.73 -17.21
C SER A 184 -0.86 -11.04 -17.09
N ALA A 185 0.46 -10.96 -16.89
CA ALA A 185 1.30 -12.13 -16.66
C ALA A 185 1.34 -12.59 -15.18
N LEU A 186 0.82 -11.80 -14.26
CA LEU A 186 1.01 -11.98 -12.81
C LEU A 186 -0.31 -12.09 -12.06
N PRO A 187 -0.89 -13.28 -11.93
CA PRO A 187 -2.08 -13.48 -11.11
C PRO A 187 -1.87 -12.97 -9.66
N GLY A 188 -2.88 -12.27 -9.13
CA GLY A 188 -2.84 -11.70 -7.78
C GLY A 188 -2.02 -10.42 -7.65
N SER A 189 -1.65 -9.78 -8.76
CA SER A 189 -0.91 -8.52 -8.76
C SER A 189 -1.83 -7.30 -8.98
N ILE A 190 -1.34 -6.15 -8.56
CA ILE A 190 -1.96 -4.84 -8.76
C ILE A 190 -0.90 -3.88 -9.28
N GLY A 191 -1.21 -3.10 -10.30
CA GLY A 191 -0.34 -2.07 -10.83
C GLY A 191 -1.04 -0.73 -10.90
N VAL A 192 -0.35 0.34 -10.58
CA VAL A 192 -0.86 1.71 -10.66
C VAL A 192 0.07 2.53 -11.53
N VAL A 193 -0.49 3.22 -12.50
CA VAL A 193 0.22 4.16 -13.36
C VAL A 193 -0.41 5.53 -13.20
N VAL A 194 0.42 6.51 -12.93
CA VAL A 194 0.06 7.93 -12.89
C VAL A 194 0.68 8.62 -14.09
N SER A 195 -0.13 9.27 -14.90
CA SER A 195 0.31 10.02 -16.08
C SER A 195 0.81 11.41 -15.70
N GLN A 196 1.52 12.06 -16.61
CA GLN A 196 1.97 13.45 -16.44
C GLN A 196 0.81 14.46 -16.36
N ASP A 197 -0.32 14.16 -17.00
CA ASP A 197 -1.56 14.95 -16.91
C ASP A 197 -2.32 14.78 -15.59
N GLY A 198 -1.79 13.97 -14.67
CA GLY A 198 -2.38 13.69 -13.38
C GLY A 198 -3.42 12.57 -13.38
N SER A 199 -3.81 12.02 -14.53
CA SER A 199 -4.69 10.85 -14.56
C SER A 199 -3.99 9.62 -13.97
N ALA A 200 -4.74 8.76 -13.28
CA ALA A 200 -4.20 7.56 -12.68
C ALA A 200 -5.06 6.34 -13.02
N VAL A 201 -4.44 5.25 -13.39
CA VAL A 201 -5.11 3.99 -13.71
C VAL A 201 -4.57 2.87 -12.84
N CYS A 202 -5.47 2.10 -12.25
CA CYS A 202 -5.15 0.87 -11.54
C CYS A 202 -5.47 -0.33 -12.43
N PHE A 203 -4.51 -1.22 -12.60
CA PHE A 203 -4.66 -2.52 -13.23
C PHE A 203 -4.64 -3.59 -12.15
N HIS A 204 -5.50 -4.58 -12.29
CA HIS A 204 -5.63 -5.64 -11.30
C HIS A 204 -5.90 -6.96 -12.00
N ARG A 205 -5.27 -8.04 -11.55
CA ARG A 205 -5.56 -9.40 -12.00
C ARG A 205 -5.84 -10.30 -10.82
N LEU A 206 -7.05 -10.85 -10.75
CA LEU A 206 -7.38 -11.92 -9.80
C LEU A 206 -6.59 -13.18 -10.14
N SER A 207 -6.48 -14.11 -9.17
CA SER A 207 -5.69 -15.34 -9.34
C SER A 207 -6.14 -16.21 -10.50
N GLU A 208 -7.42 -16.16 -10.87
CA GLU A 208 -8.05 -17.00 -11.92
C GLU A 208 -8.85 -16.17 -12.93
N GLY A 209 -8.72 -14.86 -12.92
CA GLY A 209 -9.52 -13.96 -13.73
C GLY A 209 -8.75 -13.25 -14.84
N ASP A 210 -9.50 -12.56 -15.66
CA ASP A 210 -8.96 -11.59 -16.61
C ASP A 210 -8.40 -10.38 -15.89
N ILE A 211 -7.61 -9.59 -16.59
CA ILE A 211 -7.13 -8.33 -16.08
C ILE A 211 -8.25 -7.29 -16.12
N GLU A 212 -8.45 -6.61 -15.02
CA GLU A 212 -9.38 -5.50 -14.88
C GLU A 212 -8.61 -4.19 -14.75
N PHE A 213 -9.24 -3.08 -15.13
CA PHE A 213 -8.67 -1.76 -14.93
C PHE A 213 -9.72 -0.76 -14.41
N ILE A 214 -9.27 0.18 -13.60
CA ILE A 214 -10.10 1.21 -13.00
C ILE A 214 -9.39 2.55 -13.17
N ASP A 215 -10.10 3.54 -13.71
CA ASP A 215 -9.63 4.92 -13.71
C ASP A 215 -9.79 5.51 -12.30
N LEU A 216 -8.67 5.91 -11.70
CA LEU A 216 -8.63 6.50 -10.37
C LEU A 216 -8.76 8.02 -10.51
N THR A 217 -9.96 8.52 -10.72
CA THR A 217 -10.25 9.95 -10.54
C THR A 217 -10.18 10.29 -9.05
N LEU A 218 -9.14 11.00 -8.63
CA LEU A 218 -8.91 11.44 -7.24
C LEU A 218 -9.34 12.89 -7.05
#